data_b3874916e1b12de38ba150de1dae030f
#
_entry.id   b3874916e1b12de38ba150de1dae030f
#
_cell.length_a   1.000
_cell.length_b   1.000
_cell.length_c   1.000
_cell.angle_alpha   90.00
_cell.angle_beta   90.00
_cell.angle_gamma   90.00
#
_symmetry.space_group_name_H-M   'P 1'
#
loop_
_entity.id
_entity.type
_entity.pdbx_description
1 polymer ?
#
loop_
_entity_poly.entity_id
_entity_poly.type
_entity_poly.pdbx_seq_one_letter_code
_entity_poly.pdbx_strand_id
1 'polypeptide(L)'
;MEQLSIGMFIMTLCMFSVFNTVDCNTPTEFLTDLLTTFHLKSPTLIFGDEEVPELCFTNHHVLCLQYVEDEKEATALLGHLDLLQQGRSQDAMIFVGGNKIKKLIEMISHSEQSMYRSPSPVFMPIEHQSDFHLSLDSNIIFFKGNNSLYTLTDQYAVKGDNQISQKIGIWTTDFGIKMAQSIHRWNRRRDLQGSVIVNTLAYYKNWAEPVYDGQGGLVGSQALIPDRLYAVADSLNLSIDTKLTPDGQFGKLLENGSWTGCVGMVVRGEADVCTIGLAWTVAREKRS
;
A
#
# COMPACT_ATOMS: atom_id res chain seq x y z
N MET A 1 20.29 28.72 9.01
CA MET A 1 21.43 28.66 8.05
C MET A 1 21.72 27.24 7.56
N GLU A 2 21.16 26.19 8.16
CA GLU A 2 21.37 24.80 7.74
C GLU A 2 20.49 24.37 6.55
N GLN A 3 19.34 24.97 6.33
CA GLN A 3 18.44 24.61 5.21
C GLN A 3 18.98 25.00 3.82
N LEU A 4 19.87 25.98 3.73
CA LEU A 4 20.51 26.38 2.46
C LEU A 4 21.62 25.42 2.01
N SER A 5 22.22 24.67 2.93
CA SER A 5 23.28 23.71 2.64
C SER A 5 22.77 22.43 1.96
N ILE A 6 21.58 21.95 2.33
CA ILE A 6 20.98 20.72 1.80
C ILE A 6 20.50 20.92 0.37
N GLY A 7 19.86 22.05 0.06
CA GLY A 7 19.46 22.37 -1.31
C GLY A 7 20.62 22.50 -2.31
N MET A 8 21.75 23.01 -1.85
CA MET A 8 22.96 23.14 -2.67
C MET A 8 23.67 21.79 -2.90
N PHE A 9 23.58 20.86 -1.96
CA PHE A 9 24.19 19.53 -2.07
C PHE A 9 23.46 18.65 -3.10
N ILE A 10 22.13 18.74 -3.15
CA ILE A 10 21.29 18.02 -4.14
C ILE A 10 21.53 18.59 -5.55
N MET A 11 21.66 19.90 -5.72
CA MET A 11 22.00 20.52 -7.02
C MET A 11 23.42 20.19 -7.50
N THR A 12 24.37 20.02 -6.61
CA THR A 12 25.78 19.72 -6.98
C THR A 12 25.96 18.26 -7.41
N LEU A 13 25.16 17.32 -6.90
CA LEU A 13 25.15 15.92 -7.35
C LEU A 13 24.61 15.75 -8.77
N CYS A 14 23.71 16.62 -9.22
CA CYS A 14 23.18 16.59 -10.59
C CYS A 14 24.15 17.16 -11.66
N MET A 15 25.28 17.76 -11.30
CA MET A 15 26.15 18.48 -12.27
C MET A 15 27.40 17.73 -12.70
N PHE A 16 27.72 16.56 -12.17
CA PHE A 16 28.97 15.86 -12.50
C PHE A 16 28.75 14.40 -12.90
N SER A 17 28.18 14.15 -14.05
CA SER A 17 28.55 12.97 -14.86
C SER A 17 28.03 13.11 -16.29
N VAL A 18 28.85 13.66 -17.14
CA VAL A 18 28.68 13.58 -18.60
C VAL A 18 29.56 12.42 -19.08
N PHE A 19 28.96 11.54 -19.89
CA PHE A 19 29.52 10.47 -20.71
C PHE A 19 29.71 9.09 -20.05
N ASN A 20 28.69 8.26 -20.24
CA ASN A 20 28.80 6.93 -20.92
C ASN A 20 27.39 6.34 -21.06
N THR A 21 27.04 5.99 -22.29
CA THR A 21 25.75 5.39 -22.65
C THR A 21 25.69 3.95 -22.11
N VAL A 22 24.93 3.76 -21.04
CA VAL A 22 24.53 2.43 -20.57
C VAL A 22 23.00 2.40 -20.50
N ASP A 23 22.42 1.37 -21.09
CA ASP A 23 20.96 1.18 -21.22
C ASP A 23 20.24 1.29 -19.87
N CYS A 24 19.60 2.42 -19.63
CA CYS A 24 18.52 2.51 -18.67
C CYS A 24 17.40 1.62 -19.22
N ASN A 25 17.23 0.42 -18.67
CA ASN A 25 16.31 -0.60 -19.19
C ASN A 25 14.82 -0.19 -19.16
N THR A 26 14.49 1.01 -18.68
CA THR A 26 13.12 1.53 -18.62
C THR A 26 13.01 2.73 -19.57
N PRO A 27 12.24 2.63 -20.68
CA PRO A 27 12.11 3.70 -21.65
C PRO A 27 11.55 4.99 -21.05
N THR A 28 12.10 6.13 -21.44
CA THR A 28 11.63 7.45 -21.02
C THR A 28 10.18 7.68 -21.43
N GLU A 29 9.75 7.17 -22.59
CA GLU A 29 8.38 7.22 -23.06
C GLU A 29 7.42 6.50 -22.09
N PHE A 30 7.79 5.31 -21.59
CA PHE A 30 7.00 4.60 -20.59
C PHE A 30 6.82 5.42 -19.31
N LEU A 31 7.89 6.02 -18.80
CA LEU A 31 7.84 6.87 -17.61
C LEU A 31 6.96 8.11 -17.84
N THR A 32 7.09 8.76 -18.99
CA THR A 32 6.29 9.94 -19.37
C THR A 32 4.80 9.59 -19.46
N ASP A 33 4.47 8.47 -20.08
CA ASP A 33 3.09 7.98 -20.19
C ASP A 33 2.51 7.58 -18.83
N LEU A 34 3.35 7.05 -17.93
CA LEU A 34 2.97 6.73 -16.55
C LEU A 34 2.56 8.00 -15.79
N LEU A 35 3.38 9.06 -15.88
CA LEU A 35 3.08 10.35 -15.24
C LEU A 35 1.74 10.91 -15.75
N THR A 36 1.53 10.85 -17.06
CA THR A 36 0.33 11.38 -17.71
C THR A 36 -0.91 10.57 -17.34
N THR A 37 -0.83 9.25 -17.46
CA THR A 37 -1.97 8.34 -17.20
C THR A 37 -2.46 8.38 -15.76
N PHE A 38 -1.52 8.46 -14.81
CA PHE A 38 -1.84 8.52 -13.37
C PHE A 38 -1.98 9.95 -12.84
N HIS A 39 -1.91 10.96 -13.72
CA HIS A 39 -2.04 12.39 -13.39
C HIS A 39 -1.05 12.86 -12.31
N LEU A 40 0.17 12.35 -12.35
CA LEU A 40 1.21 12.64 -11.36
C LEU A 40 1.82 14.03 -11.62
N LYS A 41 1.79 14.92 -10.63
CA LYS A 41 2.25 16.30 -10.74
C LYS A 41 3.66 16.51 -10.23
N SER A 42 4.03 15.82 -9.16
CA SER A 42 5.32 15.98 -8.48
C SER A 42 5.87 14.63 -8.01
N PRO A 43 6.07 13.65 -8.91
CA PRO A 43 6.55 12.34 -8.53
C PRO A 43 8.02 12.37 -8.12
N THR A 44 8.42 11.41 -7.29
CA THR A 44 9.82 11.13 -7.00
C THR A 44 10.27 9.92 -7.79
N LEU A 45 11.27 10.09 -8.65
CA LEU A 45 11.92 9.03 -9.40
C LEU A 45 13.18 8.60 -8.66
N ILE A 46 13.29 7.31 -8.34
CA ILE A 46 14.43 6.71 -7.63
C ILE A 46 15.09 5.72 -8.57
N PHE A 47 16.37 5.93 -8.87
CA PHE A 47 17.12 5.08 -9.78
C PHE A 47 18.45 4.65 -9.15
N GLY A 48 18.87 3.41 -9.46
CA GLY A 48 20.02 2.77 -8.81
C GLY A 48 21.29 2.75 -9.64
N ASP A 49 21.17 2.81 -10.95
CA ASP A 49 22.30 2.63 -11.85
C ASP A 49 22.62 3.88 -12.67
N GLU A 50 23.72 3.92 -13.14
CA GLU A 50 24.69 4.64 -13.92
C GLU A 50 24.18 5.81 -14.76
N GLU A 51 22.94 5.86 -15.23
CA GLU A 51 22.42 6.99 -16.00
C GLU A 51 21.20 7.64 -15.34
N VAL A 52 21.30 8.95 -15.19
CA VAL A 52 20.15 9.75 -14.79
C VAL A 52 19.15 9.72 -15.94
N PRO A 53 17.91 9.24 -15.72
CA PRO A 53 16.90 9.22 -16.78
C PRO A 53 16.72 10.61 -17.41
N GLU A 54 16.60 10.68 -18.72
CA GLU A 54 16.41 11.94 -19.48
C GLU A 54 15.25 12.77 -18.92
N LEU A 55 14.22 12.09 -18.41
CA LEU A 55 13.08 12.71 -17.76
C LEU A 55 13.47 13.65 -16.61
N CYS A 56 14.56 13.37 -15.89
CA CYS A 56 15.07 14.21 -14.81
C CYS A 56 15.59 15.57 -15.30
N PHE A 57 16.01 15.66 -16.55
CA PHE A 57 16.51 16.90 -17.15
C PHE A 57 15.41 17.69 -17.87
N THR A 58 14.40 17.00 -18.37
CA THR A 58 13.35 17.59 -19.21
C THR A 58 12.11 17.99 -18.44
N ASN A 59 11.89 17.44 -17.24
CA ASN A 59 10.70 17.70 -16.45
C ASN A 59 11.06 18.26 -15.05
N HIS A 60 10.90 19.55 -14.87
CA HIS A 60 11.22 20.27 -13.61
C HIS A 60 10.30 19.92 -12.41
N HIS A 61 9.24 19.16 -12.63
CA HIS A 61 8.32 18.73 -11.58
C HIS A 61 8.67 17.34 -11.02
N VAL A 62 9.62 16.64 -11.63
CA VAL A 62 10.08 15.32 -11.17
C VAL A 62 11.27 15.48 -10.25
N LEU A 63 11.15 15.03 -9.00
CA LEU A 63 12.29 14.91 -8.11
C LEU A 63 13.04 13.63 -8.43
N CYS A 64 14.30 13.74 -8.82
CA CYS A 64 15.14 12.58 -9.13
C CYS A 64 16.15 12.34 -8.03
N LEU A 65 16.17 11.12 -7.50
CA LEU A 65 17.09 10.67 -6.46
C LEU A 65 17.88 9.47 -6.95
N GLN A 66 19.20 9.62 -7.04
CA GLN A 66 20.08 8.51 -7.36
C GLN A 66 20.46 7.77 -6.07
N TYR A 67 20.27 6.45 -6.06
CA TYR A 67 20.71 5.59 -4.98
C TYR A 67 22.14 5.13 -5.23
N VAL A 68 23.03 5.45 -4.32
CA VAL A 68 24.40 4.93 -4.28
C VAL A 68 24.46 3.81 -3.23
N GLU A 69 25.11 2.70 -3.53
CA GLU A 69 25.09 1.46 -2.74
C GLU A 69 25.89 1.60 -1.43
N ASP A 70 25.46 2.50 -0.53
CA ASP A 70 25.96 2.65 0.84
C ASP A 70 24.79 2.51 1.83
N GLU A 71 24.96 1.68 2.85
CA GLU A 71 23.94 1.40 3.86
C GLU A 71 23.52 2.65 4.66
N LYS A 72 24.46 3.57 4.89
CA LYS A 72 24.17 4.86 5.54
C LYS A 72 23.34 5.77 4.65
N GLU A 73 23.66 5.81 3.36
CA GLU A 73 22.91 6.60 2.38
C GLU A 73 21.51 6.01 2.15
N ALA A 74 21.38 4.67 2.12
CA ALA A 74 20.08 4.02 2.05
C ALA A 74 19.20 4.40 3.24
N THR A 75 19.73 4.37 4.47
CA THR A 75 18.98 4.77 5.67
C THR A 75 18.61 6.25 5.64
N ALA A 76 19.50 7.12 5.19
CA ALA A 76 19.22 8.54 5.02
C ALA A 76 18.14 8.79 3.94
N LEU A 77 18.20 8.06 2.81
CA LEU A 77 17.20 8.13 1.74
C LEU A 77 15.83 7.68 2.24
N LEU A 78 15.75 6.57 2.98
CA LEU A 78 14.49 6.10 3.59
C LEU A 78 13.89 7.14 4.53
N GLY A 79 14.70 7.73 5.40
CA GLY A 79 14.26 8.82 6.28
C GLY A 79 13.77 10.04 5.50
N HIS A 80 14.41 10.38 4.39
CA HIS A 80 13.99 11.47 3.51
C HIS A 80 12.68 11.16 2.79
N LEU A 81 12.51 9.95 2.29
CA LEU A 81 11.27 9.50 1.65
C LEU A 81 10.08 9.52 2.63
N ASP A 82 10.30 9.11 3.88
CA ASP A 82 9.27 9.19 4.92
C ASP A 82 8.86 10.64 5.21
N LEU A 83 9.80 11.56 5.31
CA LEU A 83 9.52 12.99 5.45
C LEU A 83 8.75 13.58 4.25
N LEU A 84 9.10 13.18 3.03
CA LEU A 84 8.41 13.62 1.82
C LEU A 84 6.95 13.14 1.83
N GLN A 85 6.69 11.90 2.25
CA GLN A 85 5.33 11.39 2.38
C GLN A 85 4.49 12.12 3.43
N GLN A 86 5.09 12.46 4.58
CA GLN A 86 4.43 13.24 5.62
C GLN A 86 4.11 14.68 5.18
N GLY A 87 4.93 15.24 4.29
CA GLY A 87 4.79 16.61 3.77
C GLY A 87 3.63 16.84 2.80
N ARG A 88 2.86 15.81 2.41
CA ARG A 88 1.70 15.88 1.48
C ARG A 88 1.98 16.46 0.09
N SER A 89 3.23 16.62 -0.30
CA SER A 89 3.61 17.24 -1.59
C SER A 89 3.95 16.24 -2.68
N GLN A 90 3.96 14.94 -2.36
CA GLN A 90 4.38 13.89 -3.28
C GLN A 90 3.17 13.14 -3.85
N ASP A 91 3.10 13.07 -5.18
CA ASP A 91 2.02 12.37 -5.88
C ASP A 91 2.30 10.86 -6.09
N ALA A 92 3.56 10.47 -6.22
CA ALA A 92 3.97 9.07 -6.40
C ALA A 92 5.47 8.88 -6.18
N MET A 93 5.88 7.62 -5.97
CA MET A 93 7.27 7.16 -6.05
C MET A 93 7.42 6.16 -7.18
N ILE A 94 8.49 6.28 -7.95
CA ILE A 94 8.78 5.38 -9.06
C ILE A 94 10.21 4.88 -8.91
N PHE A 95 10.36 3.57 -8.75
CA PHE A 95 11.66 2.90 -8.68
C PHE A 95 12.05 2.39 -10.05
N VAL A 96 13.23 2.78 -10.52
CA VAL A 96 13.74 2.43 -11.84
C VAL A 96 15.17 1.91 -11.72
N GLY A 97 15.51 0.86 -12.46
CA GLY A 97 16.88 0.38 -12.57
C GLY A 97 17.14 -0.97 -11.93
N GLY A 98 18.40 -1.44 -12.07
CA GLY A 98 18.82 -2.81 -11.87
C GLY A 98 19.11 -3.24 -10.43
N ASN A 99 20.23 -3.99 -10.25
CA ASN A 99 20.56 -4.69 -9.01
C ASN A 99 20.72 -3.81 -7.76
N LYS A 100 21.11 -2.54 -7.92
CA LYS A 100 21.25 -1.62 -6.75
C LYS A 100 19.92 -1.28 -6.14
N ILE A 101 18.88 -1.02 -6.95
CA ILE A 101 17.52 -0.77 -6.47
C ILE A 101 16.98 -1.98 -5.72
N LYS A 102 17.36 -3.20 -6.10
CA LYS A 102 16.98 -4.42 -5.39
C LYS A 102 17.30 -4.35 -3.91
N LYS A 103 18.52 -4.00 -3.55
CA LYS A 103 18.94 -3.89 -2.15
C LYS A 103 18.16 -2.82 -1.38
N LEU A 104 17.89 -1.68 -2.02
CA LEU A 104 17.04 -0.64 -1.43
C LEU A 104 15.61 -1.15 -1.20
N ILE A 105 15.03 -1.86 -2.16
CA ILE A 105 13.69 -2.45 -2.06
C ILE A 105 13.64 -3.51 -0.95
N GLU A 106 14.66 -4.38 -0.83
CA GLU A 106 14.79 -5.35 0.27
C GLU A 106 14.82 -4.64 1.64
N MET A 107 15.58 -3.55 1.77
CA MET A 107 15.60 -2.76 3.00
C MET A 107 14.25 -2.13 3.32
N ILE A 108 13.53 -1.61 2.31
CA ILE A 108 12.18 -1.04 2.47
C ILE A 108 11.20 -2.14 2.89
N SER A 109 11.27 -3.32 2.30
CA SER A 109 10.34 -4.43 2.60
C SER A 109 10.46 -4.92 4.05
N HIS A 110 11.65 -4.85 4.63
CA HIS A 110 11.91 -5.20 6.03
C HIS A 110 11.66 -4.07 7.01
N SER A 111 11.48 -2.83 6.53
CA SER A 111 11.13 -1.72 7.39
C SER A 111 9.65 -1.77 7.78
N GLU A 112 9.33 -1.49 9.04
CA GLU A 112 7.92 -1.34 9.49
C GLU A 112 7.26 -0.07 8.90
N GLN A 113 7.94 0.61 7.98
CA GLN A 113 7.50 1.87 7.41
C GLN A 113 6.28 1.67 6.51
N SER A 114 5.30 2.54 6.71
CA SER A 114 4.04 2.56 5.98
C SER A 114 4.15 3.12 4.55
N MET A 115 5.35 3.15 3.96
CA MET A 115 5.62 3.78 2.67
C MET A 115 4.68 3.29 1.56
N TYR A 116 4.40 1.98 1.54
CA TYR A 116 3.49 1.36 0.57
C TYR A 116 2.01 1.46 0.96
N ARG A 117 1.68 1.93 2.17
CA ARG A 117 0.29 2.22 2.59
C ARG A 117 -0.17 3.64 2.28
N SER A 118 0.72 4.45 1.73
CA SER A 118 0.44 5.83 1.33
C SER A 118 -0.76 5.94 0.38
N PRO A 119 -1.54 7.03 0.41
CA PRO A 119 -2.50 7.34 -0.64
C PRO A 119 -1.84 7.48 -2.01
N SER A 120 -0.57 7.87 -2.07
CA SER A 120 0.21 8.00 -3.30
C SER A 120 0.70 6.64 -3.79
N PRO A 121 0.60 6.33 -5.09
CA PRO A 121 1.06 5.06 -5.64
C PRO A 121 2.59 4.95 -5.63
N VAL A 122 3.06 3.73 -5.42
CA VAL A 122 4.48 3.38 -5.54
C VAL A 122 4.61 2.42 -6.72
N PHE A 123 5.46 2.77 -7.70
CA PHE A 123 5.71 1.93 -8.87
C PHE A 123 7.04 1.21 -8.72
N MET A 124 7.04 -0.11 -8.89
CA MET A 124 8.22 -0.95 -8.71
C MET A 124 8.37 -2.01 -9.80
N PRO A 125 9.60 -2.39 -10.18
CA PRO A 125 9.83 -3.57 -11.02
C PRO A 125 9.32 -4.84 -10.35
N ILE A 126 8.67 -5.74 -11.12
CA ILE A 126 8.03 -6.95 -10.59
C ILE A 126 9.04 -7.98 -10.03
N GLU A 127 10.29 -7.89 -10.37
CA GLU A 127 11.37 -8.79 -9.93
C GLU A 127 11.52 -8.82 -8.40
N HIS A 128 10.95 -7.82 -7.72
CA HIS A 128 10.98 -7.65 -6.27
C HIS A 128 9.65 -7.96 -5.58
N GLN A 129 8.72 -8.56 -6.31
CA GLN A 129 7.36 -8.85 -5.84
C GLN A 129 7.31 -9.73 -4.59
N SER A 130 8.21 -10.71 -4.47
CA SER A 130 8.26 -11.67 -3.35
C SER A 130 8.70 -11.06 -2.02
N ASP A 131 9.27 -9.87 -2.05
CA ASP A 131 9.95 -9.28 -0.91
C ASP A 131 9.01 -8.49 0.00
N PHE A 132 7.74 -8.31 -0.42
CA PHE A 132 6.76 -7.47 0.28
C PHE A 132 5.65 -8.26 0.94
N HIS A 133 5.40 -7.99 2.22
CA HIS A 133 4.15 -8.33 2.90
C HIS A 133 3.09 -7.29 2.59
N LEU A 134 2.40 -7.47 1.47
CA LEU A 134 1.37 -6.54 1.00
C LEU A 134 0.09 -6.72 1.81
N SER A 135 -0.58 -5.62 2.10
CA SER A 135 -1.90 -5.57 2.72
C SER A 135 -2.93 -5.01 1.75
N LEU A 136 -4.21 -5.06 2.12
CA LEU A 136 -5.30 -4.55 1.29
C LEU A 136 -5.16 -3.05 0.99
N ASP A 137 -4.60 -2.28 1.90
CA ASP A 137 -4.35 -0.85 1.79
C ASP A 137 -3.02 -0.49 1.14
N SER A 138 -2.18 -1.47 0.78
CA SER A 138 -0.94 -1.24 0.04
C SER A 138 -1.25 -0.60 -1.32
N ASN A 139 -0.44 0.39 -1.73
CA ASN A 139 -0.62 1.08 -3.01
C ASN A 139 0.61 0.92 -3.90
N ILE A 140 1.00 -0.34 -4.12
CA ILE A 140 2.12 -0.69 -4.99
C ILE A 140 1.58 -1.20 -6.32
N ILE A 141 2.14 -0.69 -7.40
CA ILE A 141 1.89 -1.13 -8.77
C ILE A 141 3.22 -1.67 -9.30
N PHE A 142 3.26 -2.96 -9.59
CA PHE A 142 4.41 -3.58 -10.21
C PHE A 142 4.37 -3.42 -11.71
N PHE A 143 5.53 -3.20 -12.32
CA PHE A 143 5.67 -3.21 -13.77
C PHE A 143 6.73 -4.22 -14.21
N LYS A 144 6.48 -4.88 -15.33
CA LYS A 144 7.38 -5.84 -15.97
C LYS A 144 7.33 -5.69 -17.48
N GLY A 145 8.48 -5.64 -18.09
CA GLY A 145 8.52 -5.55 -19.54
C GLY A 145 9.92 -5.39 -20.11
N ASN A 146 9.95 -4.92 -21.33
CA ASN A 146 11.14 -4.57 -22.08
C ASN A 146 10.89 -3.27 -22.85
N ASN A 147 11.84 -2.85 -23.68
CA ASN A 147 11.79 -1.57 -24.39
C ASN A 147 10.54 -1.33 -25.26
N SER A 148 9.72 -2.32 -25.53
CA SER A 148 8.54 -2.18 -26.41
C SER A 148 7.21 -2.51 -25.74
N LEU A 149 7.23 -3.18 -24.57
CA LEU A 149 6.02 -3.65 -23.88
C LEU A 149 6.25 -3.69 -22.38
N TYR A 150 5.40 -3.01 -21.60
CA TYR A 150 5.30 -3.18 -20.15
C TYR A 150 3.91 -3.62 -19.74
N THR A 151 3.85 -4.50 -18.74
CA THR A 151 2.61 -4.89 -18.06
C THR A 151 2.58 -4.23 -16.69
N LEU A 152 1.46 -3.61 -16.33
CA LEU A 152 1.19 -3.05 -15.00
C LEU A 152 0.33 -4.03 -14.22
N THR A 153 0.75 -4.34 -13.00
CA THR A 153 0.09 -5.32 -12.12
C THR A 153 -0.14 -4.69 -10.75
N ASP A 154 -1.38 -4.71 -10.28
CA ASP A 154 -1.75 -4.39 -8.91
C ASP A 154 -1.67 -5.66 -8.06
N GLN A 155 -1.07 -5.56 -6.87
CA GLN A 155 -0.94 -6.68 -5.97
C GLN A 155 -1.24 -6.26 -4.55
N TYR A 156 -2.00 -7.11 -3.84
CA TYR A 156 -2.40 -6.87 -2.45
C TYR A 156 -2.80 -8.18 -1.78
N ALA A 157 -2.86 -8.20 -0.45
CA ALA A 157 -3.44 -9.30 0.30
C ALA A 157 -4.57 -8.78 1.18
N VAL A 158 -5.62 -9.58 1.34
CA VAL A 158 -6.71 -9.27 2.26
C VAL A 158 -6.33 -9.74 3.66
N LYS A 159 -5.76 -10.95 3.77
CA LYS A 159 -5.33 -11.52 5.04
C LYS A 159 -4.23 -12.57 4.81
N GLY A 160 -3.19 -12.51 5.66
CA GLY A 160 -2.07 -13.45 5.60
C GLY A 160 -1.31 -13.38 4.28
N ASP A 161 -0.81 -14.53 3.84
CA ASP A 161 0.05 -14.64 2.65
C ASP A 161 -0.72 -14.82 1.33
N ASN A 162 -2.06 -14.79 1.37
CA ASN A 162 -2.89 -14.91 0.16
C ASN A 162 -2.86 -13.61 -0.64
N GLN A 163 -1.88 -13.52 -1.52
CA GLN A 163 -1.71 -12.37 -2.40
C GLN A 163 -2.61 -12.49 -3.63
N ILE A 164 -3.37 -11.44 -3.88
CA ILE A 164 -4.16 -11.25 -5.10
C ILE A 164 -3.32 -10.42 -6.05
N SER A 165 -3.13 -10.94 -7.28
CA SER A 165 -2.38 -10.27 -8.34
C SER A 165 -3.29 -10.09 -9.56
N GLN A 166 -3.46 -8.85 -10.02
CA GLN A 166 -4.30 -8.55 -11.17
C GLN A 166 -3.59 -7.59 -12.14
N LYS A 167 -3.65 -7.94 -13.42
CA LYS A 167 -3.17 -7.06 -14.48
C LYS A 167 -4.12 -5.86 -14.61
N ILE A 168 -3.56 -4.64 -14.47
CA ILE A 168 -4.35 -3.41 -14.52
C ILE A 168 -4.16 -2.60 -15.80
N GLY A 169 -3.09 -2.85 -16.55
CA GLY A 169 -2.81 -2.16 -17.79
C GLY A 169 -1.63 -2.75 -18.53
N ILE A 170 -1.43 -2.25 -19.75
CA ILE A 170 -0.26 -2.50 -20.57
C ILE A 170 0.21 -1.19 -21.18
N TRP A 171 1.50 -1.08 -21.37
CA TRP A 171 2.12 -0.03 -22.17
C TRP A 171 2.80 -0.63 -23.40
N THR A 172 2.72 0.06 -24.51
CA THR A 172 3.48 -0.25 -25.73
C THR A 172 3.98 1.05 -26.36
N THR A 173 5.08 0.97 -27.10
CA THR A 173 5.64 2.11 -27.84
C THR A 173 4.65 2.73 -28.82
N ASP A 174 3.74 1.94 -29.39
CA ASP A 174 2.80 2.41 -30.42
C ASP A 174 1.58 3.12 -29.85
N PHE A 175 1.15 2.77 -28.64
CA PHE A 175 -0.16 3.20 -28.10
C PHE A 175 -0.09 3.81 -26.70
N GLY A 176 1.09 3.89 -26.08
CA GLY A 176 1.23 4.31 -24.69
C GLY A 176 0.54 3.36 -23.71
N ILE A 177 0.09 3.87 -22.56
CA ILE A 177 -0.58 3.06 -21.53
C ILE A 177 -2.06 2.88 -21.85
N LYS A 178 -2.49 1.62 -21.92
CA LYS A 178 -3.92 1.22 -21.96
C LYS A 178 -4.30 0.55 -20.65
N MET A 179 -5.15 1.21 -19.88
CA MET A 179 -5.67 0.67 -18.62
C MET A 179 -6.81 -0.32 -18.89
N ALA A 180 -6.70 -1.52 -18.31
CA ALA A 180 -7.75 -2.52 -18.29
C ALA A 180 -8.66 -2.38 -17.05
N GLN A 181 -8.15 -1.71 -16.00
CA GLN A 181 -8.82 -1.49 -14.72
C GLN A 181 -8.77 0.00 -14.32
N SER A 182 -9.54 0.36 -13.30
CA SER A 182 -9.53 1.72 -12.76
C SER A 182 -8.14 2.11 -12.22
N ILE A 183 -7.76 3.38 -12.40
CA ILE A 183 -6.56 3.96 -11.78
C ILE A 183 -6.71 3.96 -10.24
N HIS A 184 -7.90 4.22 -9.72
CA HIS A 184 -8.15 4.25 -8.29
C HIS A 184 -8.19 2.85 -7.69
N ARG A 185 -7.31 2.56 -6.74
CA ARG A 185 -7.15 1.23 -6.11
C ARG A 185 -8.46 0.65 -5.58
N TRP A 186 -9.30 1.42 -4.90
CA TRP A 186 -10.56 0.95 -4.34
C TRP A 186 -11.61 0.60 -5.39
N ASN A 187 -11.53 1.19 -6.58
CA ASN A 187 -12.42 0.85 -7.69
C ASN A 187 -12.03 -0.45 -8.39
N ARG A 188 -10.74 -0.81 -8.38
CA ARG A 188 -10.26 -2.05 -9.00
C ARG A 188 -10.21 -3.23 -8.03
N ARG A 189 -10.20 -2.99 -6.70
CA ARG A 189 -10.18 -4.03 -5.65
C ARG A 189 -11.58 -4.32 -5.12
N ARG A 190 -12.54 -4.57 -6.03
CA ARG A 190 -13.94 -4.84 -5.68
C ARG A 190 -14.26 -6.31 -5.51
N ASP A 191 -13.40 -7.20 -6.01
CA ASP A 191 -13.52 -8.64 -5.83
C ASP A 191 -12.35 -9.13 -4.98
N LEU A 192 -12.64 -9.47 -3.73
CA LEU A 192 -11.66 -9.96 -2.76
C LEU A 192 -11.62 -11.50 -2.72
N GLN A 193 -12.17 -12.14 -3.78
CA GLN A 193 -12.00 -13.56 -4.14
C GLN A 193 -12.41 -14.53 -3.02
N GLY A 194 -13.48 -14.22 -2.30
CA GLY A 194 -13.98 -15.07 -1.21
C GLY A 194 -13.09 -15.06 0.04
N SER A 195 -12.17 -14.10 0.18
CA SER A 195 -11.33 -13.98 1.36
C SER A 195 -12.17 -13.90 2.62
N VAL A 196 -11.71 -14.59 3.69
CA VAL A 196 -12.47 -14.68 4.94
C VAL A 196 -12.02 -13.58 5.89
N ILE A 197 -12.98 -12.77 6.38
CA ILE A 197 -12.77 -11.87 7.51
C ILE A 197 -13.47 -12.40 8.75
N VAL A 198 -12.80 -12.27 9.89
CA VAL A 198 -13.34 -12.69 11.19
C VAL A 198 -14.09 -11.52 11.80
N ASN A 199 -15.40 -11.69 11.90
CA ASN A 199 -16.27 -10.77 12.62
C ASN A 199 -16.40 -11.21 14.08
N THR A 200 -16.31 -10.28 15.02
CA THR A 200 -16.68 -10.54 16.41
C THR A 200 -17.83 -9.64 16.86
N LEU A 201 -18.69 -10.17 17.70
CA LEU A 201 -19.80 -9.41 18.27
C LEU A 201 -20.02 -9.74 19.73
N ALA A 202 -20.50 -8.75 20.48
CA ALA A 202 -21.18 -8.95 21.75
C ALA A 202 -22.69 -8.83 21.53
N TYR A 203 -23.48 -9.72 22.16
CA TYR A 203 -24.94 -9.66 22.00
C TYR A 203 -25.50 -8.31 22.42
N TYR A 204 -26.28 -7.70 21.52
CA TYR A 204 -27.04 -6.50 21.80
C TYR A 204 -28.37 -6.54 21.03
N LYS A 205 -29.46 -6.69 21.76
CA LYS A 205 -30.79 -6.91 21.22
C LYS A 205 -31.16 -5.88 20.14
N ASN A 206 -31.64 -6.34 18.99
CA ASN A 206 -32.01 -5.58 17.80
C ASN A 206 -30.85 -4.88 17.07
N TRP A 207 -29.61 -4.94 17.60
CA TRP A 207 -28.44 -4.28 17.01
C TRP A 207 -27.39 -5.25 16.50
N ALA A 208 -27.10 -6.29 17.29
CA ALA A 208 -26.14 -7.32 16.94
C ALA A 208 -26.52 -8.63 17.65
N GLU A 209 -27.03 -9.59 16.92
CA GLU A 209 -27.58 -10.84 17.44
C GLU A 209 -26.88 -12.03 16.79
N PRO A 210 -26.45 -13.04 17.56
CA PRO A 210 -25.89 -14.27 16.98
C PRO A 210 -27.01 -15.12 16.36
N VAL A 211 -26.65 -15.82 15.28
CA VAL A 211 -27.51 -16.83 14.64
C VAL A 211 -26.94 -18.21 14.88
N TYR A 212 -27.78 -19.12 15.35
CA TYR A 212 -27.39 -20.50 15.64
C TYR A 212 -28.11 -21.46 14.68
N ASP A 213 -27.47 -22.55 14.35
CA ASP A 213 -28.10 -23.68 13.64
C ASP A 213 -29.03 -24.50 14.56
N GLY A 214 -29.71 -25.50 14.00
CA GLY A 214 -30.59 -26.38 14.76
C GLY A 214 -29.89 -27.26 15.79
N GLN A 215 -28.57 -27.29 15.87
CA GLN A 215 -27.74 -28.04 16.80
C GLN A 215 -27.08 -27.12 17.85
N GLY A 216 -27.31 -25.81 17.77
CA GLY A 216 -26.75 -24.83 18.68
C GLY A 216 -25.35 -24.34 18.28
N GLY A 217 -24.88 -24.68 17.07
CA GLY A 217 -23.65 -24.14 16.50
C GLY A 217 -23.84 -22.70 16.01
N LEU A 218 -22.91 -21.81 16.30
CA LEU A 218 -22.91 -20.44 15.79
C LEU A 218 -22.64 -20.45 14.28
N VAL A 219 -23.55 -19.93 13.47
CA VAL A 219 -23.44 -19.91 12.01
C VAL A 219 -23.38 -18.50 11.43
N GLY A 220 -23.56 -17.47 12.25
CA GLY A 220 -23.49 -16.10 11.78
C GLY A 220 -24.02 -15.09 12.80
N SER A 221 -24.37 -13.93 12.29
CA SER A 221 -24.98 -12.85 13.05
C SER A 221 -26.03 -12.12 12.20
N GLN A 222 -26.96 -11.44 12.86
CA GLN A 222 -28.03 -10.69 12.22
C GLN A 222 -28.34 -9.40 12.98
N ALA A 223 -29.28 -8.62 12.50
CA ALA A 223 -29.72 -7.33 12.96
C ALA A 223 -28.92 -6.16 12.39
N LEU A 224 -29.25 -4.95 12.80
CA LEU A 224 -28.90 -3.70 12.12
C LEU A 224 -27.43 -3.54 11.72
N ILE A 225 -26.50 -3.95 12.57
CA ILE A 225 -25.07 -3.73 12.32
C ILE A 225 -24.46 -4.90 11.52
N PRO A 226 -24.64 -6.18 11.92
CA PRO A 226 -24.19 -7.31 11.10
C PRO A 226 -24.75 -7.31 9.68
N ASP A 227 -26.04 -6.99 9.47
CA ASP A 227 -26.64 -6.98 8.15
C ASP A 227 -25.94 -6.00 7.19
N ARG A 228 -25.46 -4.87 7.71
CA ARG A 228 -24.63 -3.92 6.92
C ARG A 228 -23.26 -4.49 6.58
N LEU A 229 -22.64 -5.22 7.51
CA LEU A 229 -21.36 -5.89 7.24
C LEU A 229 -21.55 -6.94 6.14
N TYR A 230 -22.59 -7.76 6.21
CA TYR A 230 -22.89 -8.76 5.18
C TYR A 230 -23.15 -8.11 3.82
N ALA A 231 -23.91 -7.02 3.75
CA ALA A 231 -24.14 -6.30 2.50
C ALA A 231 -22.84 -5.76 1.88
N VAL A 232 -21.90 -5.29 2.70
CA VAL A 232 -20.56 -4.88 2.23
C VAL A 232 -19.76 -6.10 1.80
N ALA A 233 -19.77 -7.18 2.58
CA ALA A 233 -19.07 -8.42 2.25
C ALA A 233 -19.54 -9.01 0.92
N ASP A 234 -20.85 -9.08 0.68
CA ASP A 234 -21.42 -9.53 -0.58
C ASP A 234 -20.96 -8.66 -1.77
N SER A 235 -20.94 -7.33 -1.58
CA SER A 235 -20.50 -6.40 -2.63
C SER A 235 -19.02 -6.51 -2.99
N LEU A 236 -18.21 -7.06 -2.09
CA LEU A 236 -16.75 -7.23 -2.23
C LEU A 236 -16.35 -8.70 -2.43
N ASN A 237 -17.30 -9.62 -2.56
CA ASN A 237 -17.04 -11.06 -2.60
C ASN A 237 -16.17 -11.52 -1.42
N LEU A 238 -16.57 -11.18 -0.19
CA LEU A 238 -15.95 -11.61 1.06
C LEU A 238 -16.81 -12.65 1.76
N SER A 239 -16.18 -13.54 2.50
CA SER A 239 -16.81 -14.46 3.44
C SER A 239 -16.66 -13.96 4.88
N ILE A 240 -17.68 -14.14 5.70
CA ILE A 240 -17.66 -13.73 7.11
C ILE A 240 -17.62 -14.96 8.01
N ASP A 241 -16.61 -15.06 8.86
CA ASP A 241 -16.55 -15.99 9.99
C ASP A 241 -16.93 -15.23 11.25
N THR A 242 -18.05 -15.60 11.89
CA THR A 242 -18.55 -14.87 13.07
C THR A 242 -18.14 -15.57 14.35
N LYS A 243 -17.60 -14.80 15.31
CA LYS A 243 -17.23 -15.24 16.68
C LYS A 243 -17.92 -14.38 17.72
N LEU A 244 -18.30 -15.00 18.82
CA LEU A 244 -18.77 -14.25 19.99
C LEU A 244 -17.59 -13.79 20.84
N THR A 245 -17.76 -12.63 21.50
CA THR A 245 -16.82 -12.23 22.55
C THR A 245 -16.91 -13.19 23.74
N PRO A 246 -15.80 -13.75 24.22
CA PRO A 246 -15.83 -14.74 25.32
C PRO A 246 -16.43 -14.20 26.62
N ASP A 247 -16.27 -12.89 26.86
CA ASP A 247 -16.75 -12.18 28.05
C ASP A 247 -18.07 -11.44 27.85
N GLY A 248 -18.65 -11.50 26.65
CA GLY A 248 -19.88 -10.79 26.29
C GLY A 248 -19.76 -9.25 26.32
N GLN A 249 -18.53 -8.72 26.42
CA GLN A 249 -18.27 -7.29 26.59
C GLN A 249 -18.06 -6.57 25.24
N PHE A 250 -18.40 -5.29 25.19
CA PHE A 250 -18.15 -4.43 24.03
C PHE A 250 -16.68 -4.02 23.94
N GLY A 251 -16.03 -3.83 25.07
CA GLY A 251 -14.63 -3.46 25.18
C GLY A 251 -14.38 -2.33 26.17
N LYS A 252 -13.57 -2.63 27.19
CA LYS A 252 -13.13 -1.71 28.23
C LYS A 252 -11.60 -1.76 28.30
N LEU A 253 -10.98 -0.60 28.42
CA LEU A 253 -9.55 -0.50 28.72
C LEU A 253 -9.32 -0.84 30.20
N LEU A 254 -8.45 -1.80 30.45
CA LEU A 254 -8.03 -2.20 31.80
C LEU A 254 -6.83 -1.39 32.28
N GLU A 255 -6.55 -1.40 33.57
CA GLU A 255 -5.42 -0.67 34.19
C GLU A 255 -4.05 -1.09 33.64
N ASN A 256 -3.91 -2.35 33.25
CA ASN A 256 -2.70 -2.89 32.60
C ASN A 256 -2.55 -2.50 31.12
N GLY A 257 -3.44 -1.67 30.58
CA GLY A 257 -3.42 -1.21 29.18
C GLY A 257 -4.00 -2.19 28.17
N SER A 258 -4.50 -3.36 28.59
CA SER A 258 -5.19 -4.30 27.69
C SER A 258 -6.67 -3.95 27.52
N TRP A 259 -7.28 -4.46 26.43
CA TRP A 259 -8.69 -4.29 26.16
C TRP A 259 -9.47 -5.59 26.33
N THR A 260 -10.67 -5.51 26.91
CA THR A 260 -11.63 -6.63 27.00
C THR A 260 -12.54 -6.67 25.77
N GLY A 261 -13.36 -7.71 25.68
CA GLY A 261 -14.48 -7.81 24.76
C GLY A 261 -14.13 -7.72 23.28
N CYS A 262 -15.07 -7.23 22.52
CA CYS A 262 -15.01 -7.10 21.08
C CYS A 262 -13.79 -6.25 20.62
N VAL A 263 -13.58 -5.09 21.23
CA VAL A 263 -12.41 -4.24 20.95
C VAL A 263 -11.11 -4.98 21.27
N GLY A 264 -11.07 -5.73 22.38
CA GLY A 264 -9.91 -6.53 22.77
C GLY A 264 -9.55 -7.60 21.75
N MET A 265 -10.53 -8.29 21.18
CA MET A 265 -10.29 -9.29 20.13
C MET A 265 -9.68 -8.68 18.88
N VAL A 266 -10.16 -7.50 18.45
CA VAL A 266 -9.59 -6.80 17.28
C VAL A 266 -8.17 -6.33 17.57
N VAL A 267 -7.91 -5.74 18.74
CA VAL A 267 -6.57 -5.27 19.13
C VAL A 267 -5.55 -6.41 19.21
N ARG A 268 -5.97 -7.61 19.60
CA ARG A 268 -5.10 -8.80 19.65
C ARG A 268 -5.00 -9.57 18.32
N GLY A 269 -5.69 -9.10 17.26
CA GLY A 269 -5.70 -9.79 15.96
C GLY A 269 -6.51 -11.11 15.96
N GLU A 270 -7.37 -11.34 16.94
CA GLU A 270 -8.26 -12.50 17.01
C GLU A 270 -9.50 -12.33 16.12
N ALA A 271 -9.80 -11.09 15.75
CA ALA A 271 -10.84 -10.70 14.82
C ALA A 271 -10.40 -9.49 13.98
N ASP A 272 -10.97 -9.38 12.80
CA ASP A 272 -10.68 -8.29 11.85
C ASP A 272 -11.66 -7.12 12.03
N VAL A 273 -12.88 -7.40 12.44
CA VAL A 273 -13.95 -6.41 12.62
C VAL A 273 -14.81 -6.72 13.84
N CYS A 274 -15.34 -5.69 14.44
CA CYS A 274 -16.24 -5.76 15.57
C CYS A 274 -17.58 -5.12 15.19
N THR A 275 -18.65 -5.93 15.04
CA THR A 275 -19.97 -5.44 14.63
C THR A 275 -20.86 -5.16 15.84
N ILE A 276 -20.58 -4.07 16.51
CA ILE A 276 -21.40 -3.51 17.59
C ILE A 276 -21.44 -1.98 17.53
N GLY A 277 -22.40 -1.36 18.15
CA GLY A 277 -22.46 0.09 18.34
C GLY A 277 -21.46 0.53 19.41
N LEU A 278 -20.32 1.10 19.00
CA LEU A 278 -19.32 1.66 19.90
C LEU A 278 -19.45 3.15 20.04
N ALA A 279 -19.48 3.63 21.30
CA ALA A 279 -19.31 5.05 21.54
C ALA A 279 -17.87 5.47 21.28
N TRP A 280 -17.69 6.61 20.61
CA TRP A 280 -16.37 7.23 20.44
C TRP A 280 -15.84 7.73 21.78
N THR A 281 -14.64 7.34 22.15
CA THR A 281 -13.99 7.79 23.39
C THR A 281 -12.51 8.06 23.13
N VAL A 282 -11.93 9.00 23.91
CA VAL A 282 -10.49 9.35 23.81
C VAL A 282 -9.58 8.13 24.00
N ALA A 283 -9.99 7.18 24.83
CA ALA A 283 -9.21 5.94 25.04
C ALA A 283 -9.19 5.04 23.79
N ARG A 284 -10.26 5.05 22.98
CA ARG A 284 -10.35 4.29 21.71
C ARG A 284 -9.62 5.00 20.58
N GLU A 285 -9.66 6.33 20.53
CA GLU A 285 -8.98 7.14 19.52
C GLU A 285 -7.45 6.96 19.53
N LYS A 286 -6.85 6.84 20.71
CA LYS A 286 -5.39 6.69 20.83
C LYS A 286 -4.83 5.35 20.32
N ARG A 287 -5.68 4.43 19.86
CA ARG A 287 -5.30 3.08 19.39
C ARG A 287 -5.86 2.72 18.00
N SER A 288 -6.51 3.65 17.32
CA SER A 288 -6.99 3.47 15.93
C SER A 288 -5.91 3.80 14.91
#